data_347433ea80decc2349087214a3c25a8c
#
_entry.id   347433ea80decc2349087214a3c25a8c
#
_cell.length_a   1.000
_cell.length_b   1.000
_cell.length_c   1.000
_cell.angle_alpha   90.00
_cell.angle_beta   90.00
_cell.angle_gamma   90.00
#
_symmetry.space_group_name_H-M   'P 1'
#
loop_
_entity.id
_entity.type
_entity.pdbx_description
1 polymer ?
#
loop_
_entity_poly.entity_id
_entity_poly.type
_entity_poly.pdbx_seq_one_letter_code
_entity_poly.pdbx_strand_id
1 'polypeptide(L)'
;MLKYREMKDNDATIGALLFCMKMLIRNAKWSVQPASEDAGDVANASFVEECLFSDADNSFDDVIAEACTMIEYGYSIMEMVFRRRRFSEGSKFNDGKIGIRKLGIRSQDTIWRWVFDELEERDKILAVCQLTIPQGEMLEIPYEKCLHFKTEPNRDNPEGRSFLRNAYRSYVFKKNIEEIEGIGIERDLAGLPVIQVPPKLLEADDLTSGQVALFEHLEAYLSQIRNDETAGCIIPAELDEQGNPTGFKLSLLSTGGSRMFDTTRIIERWDKRILMSVLADFIMLGQSNVGSFALSSDKTTMFSYALGAILDIIETELNRKLIPTLMRLNGVGYPFPCVKHGDVESPNLSDLSTYVKTLTDAGMLTPDRELEAHLRDVGNLPPIPEEAADASEQPEDDADLEKHIQGAIENLDGEQRKEIAKMFNLGKGLGGSG
;
A
#
# COMPACT_ATOMS: atom_id res chain seq x y z
N MET A 1 -5.17 -17.21 7.87
CA MET A 1 -3.82 -16.60 7.82
C MET A 1 -2.97 -17.21 6.70
N LEU A 2 -2.59 -18.50 6.75
CA LEU A 2 -1.67 -19.13 5.77
C LEU A 2 -2.05 -18.90 4.31
N LYS A 3 -3.34 -18.98 3.95
CA LYS A 3 -3.79 -18.76 2.58
C LYS A 3 -3.62 -17.31 2.11
N TYR A 4 -3.84 -16.33 2.97
CA TYR A 4 -3.62 -14.92 2.62
C TYR A 4 -2.12 -14.62 2.44
N ARG A 5 -1.27 -15.26 3.24
CA ARG A 5 0.18 -15.19 3.05
C ARG A 5 0.59 -15.80 1.71
N GLU A 6 0.08 -17.00 1.38
CA GLU A 6 0.33 -17.65 0.10
C GLU A 6 -0.07 -16.74 -1.08
N MET A 7 -1.24 -16.13 -1.02
CA MET A 7 -1.72 -15.19 -2.04
C MET A 7 -0.81 -13.98 -2.20
N LYS A 8 -0.43 -13.35 -1.07
CA LYS A 8 0.43 -12.17 -1.06
C LYS A 8 1.83 -12.45 -1.60
N ASP A 9 2.42 -13.57 -1.19
CA ASP A 9 3.84 -13.85 -1.41
C ASP A 9 4.08 -14.50 -2.79
N ASN A 10 3.06 -15.14 -3.39
CA ASN A 10 3.21 -15.91 -4.63
C ASN A 10 2.42 -15.36 -5.83
N ASP A 11 1.49 -14.44 -5.65
CA ASP A 11 0.76 -13.82 -6.76
C ASP A 11 1.25 -12.40 -7.02
N ALA A 12 1.83 -12.18 -8.20
CA ALA A 12 2.42 -10.89 -8.56
C ALA A 12 1.40 -9.74 -8.56
N THR A 13 0.16 -10.00 -9.00
CA THR A 13 -0.91 -8.99 -9.06
C THR A 13 -1.35 -8.59 -7.65
N ILE A 14 -1.53 -9.57 -6.76
CA ILE A 14 -1.89 -9.32 -5.36
C ILE A 14 -0.76 -8.62 -4.62
N GLY A 15 0.49 -9.08 -4.81
CA GLY A 15 1.66 -8.46 -4.21
C GLY A 15 1.83 -6.99 -4.61
N ALA A 16 1.73 -6.70 -5.91
CA ALA A 16 1.81 -5.34 -6.43
C ALA A 16 0.68 -4.44 -5.93
N LEU A 17 -0.55 -4.97 -5.86
CA LEU A 17 -1.70 -4.26 -5.34
C LEU A 17 -1.52 -3.86 -3.88
N LEU A 18 -1.16 -4.81 -3.01
CA LEU A 18 -0.94 -4.55 -1.59
C LEU A 18 0.22 -3.59 -1.36
N PHE A 19 1.28 -3.71 -2.15
CA PHE A 19 2.40 -2.77 -2.12
C PHE A 19 1.94 -1.36 -2.48
N CYS A 20 1.20 -1.19 -3.58
CA CYS A 20 0.67 0.10 -4.02
C CYS A 20 -0.22 0.73 -2.93
N MET A 21 -1.18 -0.03 -2.37
CA MET A 21 -2.06 0.46 -1.31
C MET A 21 -1.26 0.95 -0.09
N LYS A 22 -0.29 0.16 0.38
CA LYS A 22 0.56 0.52 1.52
C LYS A 22 1.39 1.76 1.25
N MET A 23 1.97 1.89 0.05
CA MET A 23 2.77 3.06 -0.32
C MET A 23 1.91 4.33 -0.34
N LEU A 24 0.71 4.27 -0.90
CA LEU A 24 -0.21 5.41 -0.92
C LEU A 24 -0.65 5.83 0.48
N ILE A 25 -0.98 4.86 1.35
CA ILE A 25 -1.36 5.14 2.74
C ILE A 25 -0.19 5.75 3.53
N ARG A 26 1.03 5.24 3.35
CA ARG A 26 2.24 5.77 4.00
C ARG A 26 2.62 7.17 3.54
N ASN A 27 2.20 7.55 2.33
CA ASN A 27 2.47 8.89 1.80
C ASN A 27 1.58 9.98 2.44
N ALA A 28 0.52 9.61 3.14
CA ALA A 28 -0.32 10.57 3.85
C ALA A 28 0.46 11.28 4.96
N LYS A 29 0.36 12.60 5.01
CA LYS A 29 0.98 13.41 6.06
C LYS A 29 0.16 13.28 7.34
N TRP A 30 0.84 13.16 8.47
CA TRP A 30 0.21 13.11 9.78
C TRP A 30 0.59 14.34 10.59
N SER A 31 -0.36 14.88 11.33
CA SER A 31 -0.18 16.04 12.20
C SER A 31 -0.92 15.85 13.52
N VAL A 32 -0.55 16.63 14.53
CA VAL A 32 -1.25 16.66 15.80
C VAL A 32 -1.89 18.01 15.98
N GLN A 33 -3.21 18.05 16.09
CA GLN A 33 -3.97 19.25 16.30
C GLN A 33 -4.21 19.45 17.80
N PRO A 34 -4.00 20.67 18.35
CA PRO A 34 -4.33 20.97 19.73
C PRO A 34 -5.84 20.97 19.96
N ALA A 35 -6.27 20.73 21.18
CA ALA A 35 -7.69 20.73 21.54
C ALA A 35 -8.31 22.15 21.52
N SER A 36 -7.50 23.16 21.79
CA SER A 36 -7.83 24.58 21.72
C SER A 36 -6.59 25.40 21.44
N GLU A 37 -6.74 26.72 21.23
CA GLU A 37 -5.62 27.67 21.07
C GLU A 37 -4.91 28.03 22.37
N ASP A 38 -5.37 27.49 23.51
CA ASP A 38 -4.74 27.73 24.80
C ASP A 38 -3.30 27.17 24.82
N ALA A 39 -2.38 27.95 25.40
CA ALA A 39 -0.96 27.57 25.46
C ALA A 39 -0.71 26.17 26.08
N GLY A 40 -1.58 25.74 27.01
CA GLY A 40 -1.52 24.40 27.61
C GLY A 40 -1.86 23.30 26.62
N ASP A 41 -2.89 23.51 25.79
CA ASP A 41 -3.34 22.54 24.79
C ASP A 41 -2.36 22.46 23.60
N VAL A 42 -1.80 23.60 23.20
CA VAL A 42 -0.73 23.67 22.21
C VAL A 42 0.51 22.91 22.70
N ALA A 43 0.90 23.09 23.97
CA ALA A 43 2.03 22.35 24.56
C ALA A 43 1.76 20.84 24.67
N ASN A 44 0.49 20.44 24.92
CA ASN A 44 0.07 19.04 24.93
C ASN A 44 0.14 18.44 23.51
N ALA A 45 -0.27 19.17 22.48
CA ALA A 45 -0.17 18.72 21.10
C ALA A 45 1.30 18.54 20.67
N SER A 46 2.16 19.50 20.95
CA SER A 46 3.62 19.39 20.71
C SER A 46 4.23 18.18 21.45
N PHE A 47 3.83 17.94 22.69
CA PHE A 47 4.28 16.77 23.45
C PHE A 47 3.88 15.45 22.77
N VAL A 48 2.64 15.34 22.27
CA VAL A 48 2.17 14.15 21.54
C VAL A 48 2.93 13.98 20.22
N GLU A 49 3.16 15.06 19.50
CA GLU A 49 3.93 15.11 18.26
C GLU A 49 5.36 14.60 18.47
N GLU A 50 6.04 15.09 19.50
CA GLU A 50 7.38 14.60 19.88
C GLU A 50 7.37 13.11 20.21
N CYS A 51 6.35 12.62 20.95
CA CYS A 51 6.25 11.21 21.34
C CYS A 51 6.04 10.29 20.13
N LEU A 52 5.26 10.72 19.14
CA LEU A 52 4.94 9.92 17.96
C LEU A 52 6.04 9.95 16.90
N PHE A 53 6.53 11.16 16.58
CA PHE A 53 7.38 11.33 15.41
C PHE A 53 8.87 11.41 15.74
N SER A 54 9.24 11.68 17.01
CA SER A 54 10.65 11.93 17.36
C SER A 54 11.22 10.96 18.39
N ASP A 55 10.48 10.61 19.44
CA ASP A 55 11.01 9.87 20.61
C ASP A 55 10.82 8.37 20.56
N ALA A 56 9.84 7.84 19.84
CA ALA A 56 9.59 6.41 19.75
C ALA A 56 10.78 5.64 19.13
N ASP A 57 10.98 4.39 19.58
CA ASP A 57 12.05 3.50 19.09
C ASP A 57 11.79 3.06 17.62
N ASN A 58 10.53 2.92 17.21
CA ASN A 58 10.12 2.67 15.83
C ASN A 58 9.57 3.94 15.18
N SER A 59 9.83 4.12 13.89
CA SER A 59 9.31 5.27 13.17
C SER A 59 7.77 5.20 13.08
N PHE A 60 7.11 6.35 13.05
CA PHE A 60 5.66 6.39 12.88
C PHE A 60 5.23 5.81 11.53
N ASP A 61 6.05 5.99 10.50
CA ASP A 61 5.85 5.40 9.18
C ASP A 61 5.86 3.86 9.21
N ASP A 62 6.74 3.24 10.03
CA ASP A 62 6.72 1.80 10.26
C ASP A 62 5.45 1.37 11.00
N VAL A 63 4.98 2.17 11.97
CA VAL A 63 3.72 1.91 12.67
C VAL A 63 2.55 1.89 11.68
N ILE A 64 2.47 2.86 10.77
CA ILE A 64 1.44 2.89 9.73
C ILE A 64 1.56 1.68 8.79
N ALA A 65 2.78 1.33 8.36
CA ALA A 65 3.02 0.16 7.50
C ALA A 65 2.55 -1.16 8.16
N GLU A 66 2.79 -1.31 9.46
CA GLU A 66 2.36 -2.48 10.23
C GLU A 66 0.84 -2.45 10.52
N ALA A 67 0.24 -1.28 10.75
CA ALA A 67 -1.21 -1.13 10.85
C ALA A 67 -1.90 -1.58 9.55
N CYS A 68 -1.32 -1.27 8.38
CA CYS A 68 -1.82 -1.69 7.07
C CYS A 68 -1.87 -3.20 6.87
N THR A 69 -1.24 -4.03 7.74
CA THR A 69 -1.40 -5.48 7.68
C THR A 69 -2.85 -5.92 7.93
N MET A 70 -3.69 -5.04 8.48
CA MET A 70 -5.14 -5.28 8.57
C MET A 70 -5.79 -5.48 7.20
N ILE A 71 -5.26 -4.89 6.13
CA ILE A 71 -5.76 -5.05 4.75
C ILE A 71 -5.63 -6.52 4.33
N GLU A 72 -4.49 -7.13 4.67
CA GLU A 72 -4.15 -8.51 4.31
C GLU A 72 -4.93 -9.52 5.16
N TYR A 73 -5.00 -9.29 6.48
CA TYR A 73 -5.49 -10.27 7.44
C TYR A 73 -6.84 -9.92 8.05
N GLY A 74 -7.34 -8.70 7.84
CA GLY A 74 -8.60 -8.21 8.40
C GLY A 74 -8.40 -7.38 9.66
N TYR A 75 -7.30 -7.56 10.39
CA TYR A 75 -6.94 -6.82 11.60
C TYR A 75 -5.43 -6.69 11.77
N SER A 76 -5.03 -5.73 12.58
CA SER A 76 -3.67 -5.58 13.09
C SER A 76 -3.73 -5.23 14.58
N ILE A 77 -2.80 -5.77 15.38
CA ILE A 77 -2.71 -5.48 16.80
C ILE A 77 -1.31 -5.00 17.14
N MET A 78 -1.26 -3.90 17.87
CA MET A 78 -0.02 -3.37 18.42
C MET A 78 -0.12 -3.19 19.92
N GLU A 79 0.91 -3.56 20.64
CA GLU A 79 1.02 -3.26 22.07
C GLU A 79 1.62 -1.88 22.28
N MET A 80 0.96 -1.07 23.09
CA MET A 80 1.45 0.24 23.53
C MET A 80 2.48 0.02 24.66
N VAL A 81 3.73 0.37 24.38
CA VAL A 81 4.82 0.29 25.38
C VAL A 81 5.28 1.70 25.70
N PHE A 82 5.17 2.08 26.98
CA PHE A 82 5.53 3.40 27.48
C PHE A 82 6.87 3.38 28.20
N ARG A 83 7.56 4.53 28.27
CA ARG A 83 8.75 4.76 29.11
C ARG A 83 8.70 6.16 29.73
N ARG A 84 9.49 6.39 30.76
CA ARG A 84 9.74 7.77 31.21
C ARG A 84 10.71 8.46 30.25
N ARG A 85 10.40 9.67 29.88
CA ARG A 85 11.25 10.51 29.03
C ARG A 85 12.46 11.00 29.87
N ARG A 86 13.50 10.15 29.87
CA ARG A 86 14.79 10.42 30.48
C ARG A 86 15.91 9.91 29.60
N PHE A 87 17.02 10.62 29.53
CA PHE A 87 18.18 10.17 28.76
C PHE A 87 18.69 8.79 29.22
N SER A 88 18.62 8.51 30.54
CA SER A 88 18.99 7.22 31.13
C SER A 88 18.10 6.05 30.66
N GLU A 89 16.90 6.33 30.16
CA GLU A 89 15.93 5.33 29.66
C GLU A 89 15.87 5.32 28.12
N GLY A 90 16.81 6.00 27.46
CA GLY A 90 16.93 6.03 25.99
C GLY A 90 15.98 6.99 25.29
N SER A 91 15.35 7.92 26.01
CA SER A 91 14.56 9.01 25.41
C SER A 91 15.46 10.12 24.90
N LYS A 92 15.05 10.80 23.85
CA LYS A 92 15.70 12.03 23.35
C LYS A 92 15.40 13.25 24.22
N PHE A 93 14.43 13.13 25.11
CA PHE A 93 13.97 14.20 26.00
C PHE A 93 14.23 13.83 27.47
N ASN A 94 14.28 14.83 28.36
CA ASN A 94 14.56 14.63 29.79
C ASN A 94 13.59 15.45 30.66
N ASP A 95 12.32 15.44 30.34
CA ASP A 95 11.25 16.17 31.05
C ASP A 95 10.59 15.32 32.16
N GLY A 96 10.92 14.02 32.24
CA GLY A 96 10.37 13.09 33.21
C GLY A 96 8.93 12.66 32.97
N LYS A 97 8.29 13.15 31.91
CA LYS A 97 6.96 12.73 31.48
C LYS A 97 6.98 11.27 31.00
N ILE A 98 5.81 10.67 30.91
CA ILE A 98 5.64 9.33 30.32
C ILE A 98 5.41 9.49 28.81
N GLY A 99 6.34 9.01 28.01
CA GLY A 99 6.27 9.01 26.55
C GLY A 99 6.04 7.60 25.98
N ILE A 100 5.84 7.52 24.67
CA ILE A 100 5.74 6.27 23.94
C ILE A 100 7.16 5.74 23.71
N ARG A 101 7.44 4.52 24.18
CA ARG A 101 8.68 3.83 23.83
C ARG A 101 8.57 3.23 22.44
N LYS A 102 7.53 2.42 22.22
CA LYS A 102 7.24 1.80 20.93
C LYS A 102 5.77 1.36 20.83
N LEU A 103 5.27 1.29 19.62
CA LEU A 103 4.04 0.61 19.26
C LEU A 103 4.44 -0.73 18.60
N GLY A 104 4.44 -1.80 19.41
CA GLY A 104 4.99 -3.10 18.97
C GLY A 104 3.95 -3.96 18.32
N ILE A 105 4.12 -4.26 17.00
CA ILE A 105 3.24 -5.20 16.30
C ILE A 105 3.22 -6.56 16.98
N ARG A 106 2.04 -7.14 17.09
CA ARG A 106 1.81 -8.51 17.47
C ARG A 106 1.34 -9.27 16.25
N SER A 107 2.27 -10.05 15.66
CA SER A 107 2.01 -10.75 14.40
C SER A 107 0.75 -11.61 14.50
N GLN A 108 -0.13 -11.49 13.51
CA GLN A 108 -1.41 -12.21 13.45
C GLN A 108 -1.24 -13.73 13.49
N ASP A 109 -0.11 -14.25 12.97
CA ASP A 109 0.21 -15.68 13.01
C ASP A 109 0.49 -16.21 14.41
N THR A 110 0.87 -15.32 15.34
CA THR A 110 1.20 -15.65 16.72
C THR A 110 0.02 -15.48 17.67
N ILE A 111 -1.06 -14.83 17.21
CA ILE A 111 -2.28 -14.68 18.01
C ILE A 111 -3.01 -16.02 18.05
N TRP A 112 -3.09 -16.59 19.24
CA TRP A 112 -3.69 -17.91 19.48
C TRP A 112 -5.18 -17.82 19.76
N ARG A 113 -5.59 -16.91 20.66
CA ARG A 113 -6.99 -16.72 21.01
C ARG A 113 -7.27 -15.34 21.57
N TRP A 114 -8.51 -14.95 21.53
CA TRP A 114 -9.09 -13.80 22.19
C TRP A 114 -9.75 -14.24 23.50
N VAL A 115 -9.54 -13.50 24.58
CA VAL A 115 -10.16 -13.74 25.88
C VAL A 115 -11.29 -12.76 26.03
N PHE A 116 -12.51 -13.27 26.15
CA PHE A 116 -13.73 -12.49 26.36
C PHE A 116 -14.14 -12.52 27.82
N ASP A 117 -14.92 -11.50 28.22
CA ASP A 117 -15.56 -11.50 29.52
C ASP A 117 -16.72 -12.52 29.52
N GLU A 118 -16.62 -13.54 30.37
CA GLU A 118 -17.64 -14.60 30.45
C GLU A 118 -18.80 -14.24 31.39
N LEU A 119 -18.62 -13.22 32.24
CA LEU A 119 -19.50 -12.96 33.38
C LEU A 119 -20.43 -11.77 33.16
N GLU A 120 -19.92 -10.63 32.74
CA GLU A 120 -20.69 -9.37 32.70
C GLU A 120 -21.01 -8.91 31.27
N GLU A 121 -19.99 -8.78 30.41
CA GLU A 121 -20.11 -8.29 29.03
C GLU A 121 -19.49 -9.29 28.09
N ARG A 122 -20.25 -10.28 27.66
CA ARG A 122 -19.77 -11.44 26.88
C ARG A 122 -19.11 -11.10 25.55
N ASP A 123 -19.29 -9.91 25.02
CA ASP A 123 -18.68 -9.37 23.80
C ASP A 123 -17.42 -8.55 24.08
N LYS A 124 -17.16 -8.20 25.34
CA LYS A 124 -15.97 -7.45 25.74
C LYS A 124 -14.72 -8.29 25.73
N ILE A 125 -13.72 -7.85 24.97
CA ILE A 125 -12.41 -8.48 24.92
C ILE A 125 -11.59 -8.00 26.14
N LEU A 126 -11.10 -8.93 26.94
CA LEU A 126 -10.25 -8.66 28.11
C LEU A 126 -8.77 -8.73 27.76
N ALA A 127 -8.37 -9.72 26.96
CA ALA A 127 -6.97 -9.93 26.62
C ALA A 127 -6.80 -10.62 25.26
N VAL A 128 -5.59 -10.57 24.75
CA VAL A 128 -5.13 -11.29 23.56
C VAL A 128 -4.03 -12.26 23.98
N CYS A 129 -4.22 -13.53 23.71
CA CYS A 129 -3.20 -14.56 23.96
C CYS A 129 -2.31 -14.72 22.73
N GLN A 130 -1.02 -14.48 22.91
CA GLN A 130 0.02 -14.65 21.90
C GLN A 130 0.88 -15.87 22.23
N LEU A 131 1.16 -16.70 21.24
CA LEU A 131 2.15 -17.76 21.33
C LEU A 131 3.51 -17.19 20.92
N THR A 132 4.48 -17.12 21.84
CA THR A 132 5.81 -16.58 21.56
C THR A 132 6.63 -17.56 20.74
N ILE A 133 7.36 -17.06 19.75
CA ILE A 133 8.28 -17.85 18.92
C ILE A 133 9.70 -17.38 19.22
N PRO A 134 10.68 -18.26 19.47
CA PRO A 134 10.65 -19.74 19.41
C PRO A 134 10.29 -20.44 20.73
N GLN A 135 10.07 -19.70 21.82
CA GLN A 135 9.93 -20.27 23.17
C GLN A 135 8.66 -21.13 23.34
N GLY A 136 7.62 -20.86 22.56
CA GLY A 136 6.33 -21.55 22.65
C GLY A 136 5.54 -21.22 23.92
N GLU A 137 5.89 -20.11 24.58
CA GLU A 137 5.19 -19.64 25.77
C GLU A 137 3.93 -18.87 25.41
N MET A 138 2.88 -19.04 26.20
CA MET A 138 1.65 -18.29 26.04
C MET A 138 1.75 -16.98 26.83
N LEU A 139 1.72 -15.87 26.11
CA LEU A 139 1.71 -14.54 26.69
C LEU A 139 0.29 -13.96 26.58
N GLU A 140 -0.27 -13.59 27.73
CA GLU A 140 -1.55 -12.89 27.77
C GLU A 140 -1.33 -11.37 27.85
N ILE A 141 -1.78 -10.65 26.84
CA ILE A 141 -1.63 -9.20 26.71
C ILE A 141 -3.00 -8.57 27.02
N PRO A 142 -3.11 -7.73 28.07
CA PRO A 142 -4.36 -7.02 28.35
C PRO A 142 -4.80 -6.18 27.15
N TYR A 143 -6.07 -6.31 26.77
CA TYR A 143 -6.60 -5.62 25.59
C TYR A 143 -6.55 -4.08 25.71
N GLU A 144 -6.57 -3.58 26.94
CA GLU A 144 -6.40 -2.13 27.22
C GLU A 144 -5.04 -1.59 26.78
N LYS A 145 -4.01 -2.45 26.72
CA LYS A 145 -2.67 -2.11 26.23
C LYS A 145 -2.50 -2.27 24.71
N CYS A 146 -3.54 -2.73 24.01
CA CYS A 146 -3.47 -3.01 22.61
C CYS A 146 -4.20 -1.95 21.79
N LEU A 147 -3.58 -1.47 20.72
CA LEU A 147 -4.28 -0.82 19.60
C LEU A 147 -4.78 -1.93 18.67
N HIS A 148 -6.04 -1.88 18.31
CA HIS A 148 -6.68 -2.89 17.50
C HIS A 148 -7.29 -2.27 16.24
N PHE A 149 -6.54 -2.29 15.16
CA PHE A 149 -7.00 -1.83 13.85
C PHE A 149 -7.77 -2.95 13.16
N LYS A 150 -8.98 -2.66 12.73
CA LYS A 150 -9.90 -3.64 12.12
C LYS A 150 -10.56 -3.03 10.88
N THR A 151 -10.48 -3.75 9.75
CA THR A 151 -10.99 -3.25 8.45
C THR A 151 -12.50 -3.04 8.45
N GLU A 152 -13.26 -4.07 8.81
CA GLU A 152 -14.73 -4.04 8.83
C GLU A 152 -15.27 -4.75 10.06
N PRO A 153 -16.35 -4.24 10.68
CA PRO A 153 -17.08 -4.99 11.66
C PRO A 153 -17.69 -6.24 11.00
N ASN A 154 -17.41 -7.41 11.53
CA ASN A 154 -17.93 -8.67 11.02
C ASN A 154 -18.57 -9.47 12.16
N ARG A 155 -19.82 -9.11 12.52
CA ARG A 155 -20.59 -9.79 13.57
C ARG A 155 -19.81 -9.91 14.88
N ASP A 156 -19.21 -8.81 15.33
CA ASP A 156 -18.35 -8.71 16.53
C ASP A 156 -17.12 -9.63 16.54
N ASN A 157 -16.78 -10.23 15.39
CA ASN A 157 -15.54 -10.94 15.25
C ASN A 157 -14.36 -9.95 15.37
N PRO A 158 -13.44 -10.13 16.31
CA PRO A 158 -12.28 -9.26 16.46
C PRO A 158 -11.32 -9.30 15.27
N GLU A 159 -11.33 -10.37 14.48
CA GLU A 159 -10.43 -10.53 13.34
C GLU A 159 -10.83 -9.71 12.10
N GLY A 160 -12.00 -9.06 12.12
CA GLY A 160 -12.46 -8.27 10.98
C GLY A 160 -12.61 -9.10 9.69
N ARG A 161 -12.33 -8.48 8.54
CA ARG A 161 -12.44 -9.15 7.24
C ARG A 161 -11.30 -8.75 6.32
N SER A 162 -10.49 -9.70 5.90
CA SER A 162 -9.44 -9.49 4.91
C SER A 162 -10.00 -9.03 3.56
N PHE A 163 -9.37 -8.06 2.92
CA PHE A 163 -9.68 -7.65 1.54
C PHE A 163 -9.40 -8.77 0.55
N LEU A 164 -8.42 -9.62 0.83
CA LEU A 164 -8.07 -10.77 -0.01
C LEU A 164 -9.15 -11.87 -0.02
N ARG A 165 -10.13 -11.82 0.89
CA ARG A 165 -11.19 -12.83 0.97
C ARG A 165 -12.00 -12.91 -0.31
N ASN A 166 -12.32 -11.78 -0.91
CA ASN A 166 -13.09 -11.74 -2.17
C ASN A 166 -12.24 -12.13 -3.38
N ALA A 167 -10.93 -11.90 -3.34
CA ALA A 167 -9.98 -12.25 -4.37
C ALA A 167 -9.63 -13.76 -4.38
N TYR A 168 -9.84 -14.48 -3.27
CA TYR A 168 -9.38 -15.85 -3.07
C TYR A 168 -9.81 -16.82 -4.19
N ARG A 169 -11.08 -16.77 -4.60
CA ARG A 169 -11.58 -17.65 -5.68
C ARG A 169 -10.85 -17.39 -7.00
N SER A 170 -10.67 -16.12 -7.34
CA SER A 170 -9.97 -15.70 -8.58
C SER A 170 -8.52 -16.17 -8.57
N TYR A 171 -7.84 -15.99 -7.43
CA TYR A 171 -6.49 -16.48 -7.21
C TYR A 171 -6.35 -17.98 -7.43
N VAL A 172 -7.22 -18.79 -6.83
CA VAL A 172 -7.16 -20.26 -6.97
C VAL A 172 -7.33 -20.69 -8.44
N PHE A 173 -8.29 -20.09 -9.15
CA PHE A 173 -8.49 -20.41 -10.57
C PHE A 173 -7.30 -19.95 -11.43
N LYS A 174 -6.75 -18.75 -11.18
CA LYS A 174 -5.56 -18.26 -11.85
C LYS A 174 -4.39 -19.23 -11.66
N LYS A 175 -4.04 -19.54 -10.41
CA LYS A 175 -2.97 -20.46 -10.04
C LYS A 175 -3.10 -21.80 -10.76
N ASN A 176 -4.28 -22.40 -10.76
CA ASN A 176 -4.51 -23.68 -11.45
C ASN A 176 -4.31 -23.59 -12.97
N ILE A 177 -4.68 -22.47 -13.59
CA ILE A 177 -4.46 -22.27 -15.04
C ILE A 177 -2.99 -22.09 -15.34
N GLU A 178 -2.25 -21.31 -14.53
CA GLU A 178 -0.80 -21.11 -14.67
C GLU A 178 -0.05 -22.45 -14.53
N GLU A 179 -0.45 -23.30 -13.57
CA GLU A 179 0.13 -24.64 -13.38
C GLU A 179 -0.16 -25.54 -14.61
N ILE A 180 -1.38 -25.54 -15.12
CA ILE A 180 -1.76 -26.30 -16.32
C ILE A 180 -1.02 -25.79 -17.55
N GLU A 181 -0.86 -24.48 -17.70
CA GLU A 181 -0.10 -23.86 -18.78
C GLU A 181 1.36 -24.31 -18.75
N GLY A 182 2.02 -24.24 -17.57
CA GLY A 182 3.39 -24.70 -17.39
C GLY A 182 3.56 -26.17 -17.78
N ILE A 183 2.67 -27.04 -17.27
CA ILE A 183 2.66 -28.47 -17.64
C ILE A 183 2.39 -28.67 -19.14
N GLY A 184 1.50 -27.88 -19.72
CA GLY A 184 1.17 -27.94 -21.15
C GLY A 184 2.37 -27.56 -22.01
N ILE A 185 3.05 -26.47 -21.68
CA ILE A 185 4.25 -26.02 -22.37
C ILE A 185 5.38 -27.06 -22.25
N GLU A 186 5.61 -27.59 -21.06
CA GLU A 186 6.61 -28.65 -20.85
C GLU A 186 6.33 -29.88 -21.72
N ARG A 187 5.06 -30.33 -21.77
CA ARG A 187 4.65 -31.48 -22.60
C ARG A 187 4.71 -31.20 -24.10
N ASP A 188 4.38 -29.98 -24.52
CA ASP A 188 4.45 -29.62 -25.95
C ASP A 188 5.91 -29.45 -26.41
N LEU A 189 6.79 -28.91 -25.57
CA LEU A 189 8.21 -28.75 -25.88
C LEU A 189 8.96 -30.09 -25.88
N ALA A 190 8.75 -30.90 -24.86
CA ALA A 190 9.39 -32.21 -24.73
C ALA A 190 8.72 -33.28 -25.58
N GLY A 191 7.42 -33.12 -25.91
CA GLY A 191 6.57 -34.15 -26.50
C GLY A 191 6.22 -35.26 -25.51
N LEU A 192 5.15 -35.99 -25.77
CA LEU A 192 4.83 -37.22 -25.03
C LEU A 192 5.62 -38.36 -25.65
N PRO A 193 6.60 -38.97 -24.99
CA PRO A 193 7.32 -40.10 -25.54
C PRO A 193 6.38 -41.31 -25.64
N VAL A 194 6.20 -41.83 -26.85
CA VAL A 194 5.39 -42.99 -27.13
C VAL A 194 6.27 -44.05 -27.82
N ILE A 195 6.35 -45.19 -27.21
CA ILE A 195 6.98 -46.39 -27.85
C ILE A 195 5.92 -47.29 -28.43
N GLN A 196 5.99 -47.51 -29.72
CA GLN A 196 5.14 -48.49 -30.39
C GLN A 196 5.85 -49.84 -30.29
N VAL A 197 5.15 -50.85 -29.74
CA VAL A 197 5.64 -52.21 -29.59
C VAL A 197 4.77 -53.14 -30.45
N PRO A 198 5.36 -54.23 -31.04
CA PRO A 198 4.61 -55.19 -31.79
C PRO A 198 3.49 -55.86 -30.94
N PRO A 199 2.25 -56.07 -31.49
CA PRO A 199 1.13 -56.61 -30.72
C PRO A 199 1.45 -57.98 -30.07
N LYS A 200 2.29 -58.79 -30.71
CA LYS A 200 2.71 -60.09 -30.18
C LYS A 200 3.41 -60.03 -28.84
N LEU A 201 4.01 -58.90 -28.50
CA LEU A 201 4.68 -58.67 -27.20
C LEU A 201 3.69 -58.19 -26.12
N LEU A 202 2.52 -57.67 -26.51
CA LEU A 202 1.49 -57.20 -25.57
C LEU A 202 0.48 -58.31 -25.23
N GLU A 203 0.29 -59.31 -26.12
CA GLU A 203 -0.74 -60.35 -26.02
C GLU A 203 -0.20 -61.69 -25.50
N ALA A 204 1.11 -61.82 -25.29
CA ALA A 204 1.72 -63.12 -24.89
C ALA A 204 1.63 -63.32 -23.38
N ASP A 205 0.84 -64.29 -22.95
CA ASP A 205 0.81 -64.79 -21.57
C ASP A 205 2.14 -65.45 -21.14
N ASP A 206 3.03 -65.83 -22.10
CA ASP A 206 4.31 -66.46 -21.89
C ASP A 206 5.43 -65.62 -22.53
N LEU A 207 5.77 -64.51 -21.94
CA LEU A 207 6.96 -63.73 -22.31
C LEU A 207 8.26 -64.45 -21.85
N THR A 208 9.25 -64.58 -22.71
CA THR A 208 10.57 -65.07 -22.32
C THR A 208 11.24 -64.08 -21.39
N SER A 209 12.11 -64.54 -20.50
CA SER A 209 12.84 -63.68 -19.52
C SER A 209 13.55 -62.52 -20.18
N GLY A 210 14.04 -62.67 -21.42
CA GLY A 210 14.69 -61.58 -22.17
C GLY A 210 13.68 -60.50 -22.67
N GLN A 211 12.44 -60.92 -22.98
CA GLN A 211 11.38 -59.99 -23.40
C GLN A 211 10.82 -59.17 -22.22
N VAL A 212 10.70 -59.79 -21.05
CA VAL A 212 10.33 -59.08 -19.81
C VAL A 212 11.40 -58.04 -19.46
N ALA A 213 12.67 -58.40 -19.48
CA ALA A 213 13.75 -57.47 -19.21
C ALA A 213 13.81 -56.32 -20.22
N LEU A 214 13.50 -56.57 -21.49
CA LEU A 214 13.40 -55.50 -22.50
C LEU A 214 12.23 -54.56 -22.22
N PHE A 215 11.07 -55.12 -21.82
CA PHE A 215 9.90 -54.32 -21.49
C PHE A 215 10.12 -53.44 -20.28
N GLU A 216 10.73 -53.95 -19.20
CA GLU A 216 11.12 -53.20 -18.02
C GLU A 216 12.13 -52.08 -18.37
N HIS A 217 13.05 -52.38 -19.28
CA HIS A 217 14.07 -51.39 -19.74
C HIS A 217 13.44 -50.26 -20.55
N LEU A 218 12.45 -50.57 -21.43
CA LEU A 218 11.72 -49.56 -22.19
C LEU A 218 10.81 -48.70 -21.30
N GLU A 219 10.19 -49.26 -20.26
CA GLU A 219 9.36 -48.56 -19.29
C GLU A 219 10.21 -47.64 -18.40
N ALA A 220 11.34 -48.08 -17.90
CA ALA A 220 12.31 -47.28 -17.20
C ALA A 220 12.81 -46.11 -18.08
N TYR A 221 13.02 -46.38 -19.35
CA TYR A 221 13.47 -45.39 -20.33
C TYR A 221 12.43 -44.30 -20.58
N LEU A 222 11.13 -44.66 -20.72
CA LEU A 222 10.04 -43.67 -20.82
C LEU A 222 9.96 -42.75 -19.60
N SER A 223 10.25 -43.29 -18.42
CA SER A 223 10.27 -42.53 -17.18
C SER A 223 11.48 -41.57 -17.10
N GLN A 224 12.65 -41.99 -17.57
CA GLN A 224 13.89 -41.20 -17.56
C GLN A 224 13.91 -40.08 -18.60
N ILE A 225 13.34 -40.29 -19.80
CA ILE A 225 13.14 -39.22 -20.80
C ILE A 225 12.30 -38.08 -20.23
N ARG A 226 11.32 -38.42 -19.40
CA ARG A 226 10.41 -37.45 -18.76
C ARG A 226 11.13 -36.57 -17.73
N ASN A 227 12.22 -37.06 -17.15
CA ASN A 227 12.99 -36.36 -16.11
C ASN A 227 14.27 -35.67 -16.63
N ASP A 228 14.45 -35.54 -17.95
CA ASP A 228 15.63 -34.95 -18.59
C ASP A 228 16.97 -35.71 -18.27
N GLU A 229 16.86 -36.95 -17.77
CA GLU A 229 18.04 -37.73 -17.35
C GLU A 229 18.73 -38.47 -18.50
N THR A 230 18.08 -38.58 -19.68
CA THR A 230 18.61 -39.36 -20.82
C THR A 230 18.51 -38.58 -22.12
N ALA A 231 19.65 -38.42 -22.78
CA ALA A 231 19.78 -37.66 -24.03
C ALA A 231 19.53 -38.49 -25.32
N GLY A 232 19.29 -39.80 -25.21
CA GLY A 232 19.03 -40.64 -26.38
C GLY A 232 18.66 -42.08 -26.02
N CYS A 233 18.04 -42.78 -26.97
CA CYS A 233 17.56 -44.14 -26.85
C CYS A 233 18.03 -45.02 -28.03
N ILE A 234 18.45 -46.23 -27.75
CA ILE A 234 18.73 -47.26 -28.76
C ILE A 234 17.58 -48.24 -28.75
N ILE A 235 16.86 -48.33 -29.87
CA ILE A 235 15.73 -49.24 -30.05
C ILE A 235 16.10 -50.28 -31.10
N PRO A 236 15.89 -51.57 -30.84
CA PRO A 236 16.08 -52.61 -31.86
C PRO A 236 15.11 -52.38 -33.01
N ALA A 237 15.58 -52.38 -34.22
CA ALA A 237 14.79 -52.29 -35.43
C ALA A 237 15.05 -53.53 -36.27
N GLU A 238 13.96 -54.24 -36.64
CA GLU A 238 13.97 -55.23 -37.71
C GLU A 238 13.56 -54.52 -38.99
N LEU A 239 14.13 -54.94 -40.12
CA LEU A 239 13.77 -54.44 -41.44
C LEU A 239 12.89 -55.47 -42.14
N ASP A 240 11.84 -54.99 -42.81
CA ASP A 240 11.02 -55.82 -43.69
C ASP A 240 11.76 -56.15 -44.99
N GLU A 241 11.19 -57.01 -45.83
CA GLU A 241 11.74 -57.38 -47.13
C GLU A 241 11.89 -56.18 -48.09
N GLN A 242 11.29 -55.04 -47.75
CA GLN A 242 11.34 -53.80 -48.53
C GLN A 242 12.32 -52.75 -47.91
N GLY A 243 12.98 -53.12 -46.80
CA GLY A 243 13.94 -52.26 -46.12
C GLY A 243 13.36 -51.20 -45.19
N ASN A 244 12.07 -51.28 -44.83
CA ASN A 244 11.41 -50.37 -43.88
C ASN A 244 11.60 -50.93 -42.44
N PRO A 245 11.84 -50.11 -41.42
CA PRO A 245 11.94 -50.58 -40.05
C PRO A 245 10.57 -51.11 -39.59
N THR A 246 10.54 -52.37 -39.19
CA THR A 246 9.43 -53.04 -38.53
C THR A 246 9.81 -53.28 -37.08
N GLY A 247 8.90 -53.07 -36.15
CA GLY A 247 9.18 -53.34 -34.75
C GLY A 247 8.98 -52.10 -33.87
N PHE A 248 9.93 -51.80 -32.99
CA PHE A 248 9.77 -50.71 -32.05
C PHE A 248 9.99 -49.35 -32.74
N LYS A 249 9.12 -48.39 -32.44
CA LYS A 249 9.23 -47.03 -32.90
C LYS A 249 9.04 -46.08 -31.74
N LEU A 250 10.04 -45.27 -31.44
CA LEU A 250 9.90 -44.15 -30.52
C LEU A 250 9.43 -42.93 -31.31
N SER A 251 8.41 -42.29 -30.85
CA SER A 251 7.98 -41.00 -31.39
C SER A 251 7.61 -40.07 -30.23
N LEU A 252 7.92 -38.80 -30.39
CA LEU A 252 7.44 -37.75 -29.51
C LEU A 252 6.09 -37.28 -30.08
N LEU A 253 5.03 -37.56 -29.35
CA LEU A 253 3.69 -37.11 -29.72
C LEU A 253 3.55 -35.67 -29.22
N SER A 254 3.70 -34.70 -30.11
CA SER A 254 3.27 -33.34 -29.82
C SER A 254 1.78 -33.21 -30.14
N THR A 255 1.07 -32.50 -29.29
CA THR A 255 -0.33 -32.14 -29.52
C THR A 255 -0.45 -31.10 -30.64
N GLY A 256 0.10 -31.36 -31.82
CA GLY A 256 0.11 -30.46 -32.99
C GLY A 256 -1.27 -30.02 -33.53
N GLY A 257 -2.21 -29.81 -32.65
CA GLY A 257 -3.56 -29.32 -32.92
C GLY A 257 -3.74 -27.90 -32.39
N SER A 258 -4.28 -27.03 -33.22
CA SER A 258 -4.63 -25.63 -32.97
C SER A 258 -5.69 -25.40 -31.86
N ARG A 259 -5.70 -26.17 -30.80
CA ARG A 259 -6.52 -25.98 -29.59
C ARG A 259 -5.67 -25.44 -28.46
N MET A 260 -4.81 -24.47 -28.71
CA MET A 260 -4.31 -23.63 -27.64
C MET A 260 -5.46 -22.75 -27.15
N PHE A 261 -6.01 -23.10 -25.99
CA PHE A 261 -6.80 -22.13 -25.26
C PHE A 261 -5.88 -20.92 -25.03
N ASP A 262 -6.41 -19.72 -25.30
CA ASP A 262 -5.69 -18.49 -25.01
C ASP A 262 -5.65 -18.32 -23.49
N THR A 263 -4.67 -18.97 -22.87
CA THR A 263 -4.44 -18.96 -21.41
C THR A 263 -4.14 -17.55 -20.93
N THR A 264 -3.44 -16.73 -21.74
CA THR A 264 -3.16 -15.33 -21.45
C THR A 264 -4.42 -14.54 -21.16
N ARG A 265 -5.44 -14.62 -22.04
CA ARG A 265 -6.73 -13.96 -21.81
C ARG A 265 -7.49 -14.47 -20.60
N ILE A 266 -7.32 -15.75 -20.26
CA ILE A 266 -7.95 -16.32 -19.07
C ILE A 266 -7.28 -15.80 -17.82
N ILE A 267 -5.95 -15.75 -17.79
CA ILE A 267 -5.15 -15.20 -16.68
C ILE A 267 -5.46 -13.71 -16.49
N GLU A 268 -5.39 -12.90 -17.55
CA GLU A 268 -5.76 -11.47 -17.51
C GLU A 268 -7.18 -11.24 -16.96
N ARG A 269 -8.13 -12.09 -17.31
CA ARG A 269 -9.49 -12.02 -16.76
C ARG A 269 -9.51 -12.26 -15.25
N TRP A 270 -8.70 -13.18 -14.73
CA TRP A 270 -8.62 -13.43 -13.30
C TRP A 270 -7.87 -12.33 -12.57
N ASP A 271 -6.81 -11.78 -13.15
CA ASP A 271 -6.10 -10.60 -12.63
C ASP A 271 -7.04 -9.40 -12.50
N LYS A 272 -7.79 -9.11 -13.56
CA LYS A 272 -8.79 -8.04 -13.50
C LYS A 272 -9.83 -8.28 -12.40
N ARG A 273 -10.29 -9.51 -12.18
CA ARG A 273 -11.24 -9.82 -11.09
C ARG A 273 -10.61 -9.68 -9.70
N ILE A 274 -9.31 -9.97 -9.55
CA ILE A 274 -8.58 -9.75 -8.31
C ILE A 274 -8.57 -8.25 -8.03
N LEU A 275 -8.15 -7.42 -8.99
CA LEU A 275 -8.11 -5.97 -8.85
C LEU A 275 -9.50 -5.35 -8.62
N MET A 276 -10.54 -5.84 -9.30
CA MET A 276 -11.91 -5.40 -9.07
C MET A 276 -12.40 -5.65 -7.63
N SER A 277 -11.87 -6.67 -6.95
CA SER A 277 -12.29 -6.97 -5.57
C SER A 277 -11.95 -5.88 -4.56
N VAL A 278 -11.05 -4.96 -4.93
CA VAL A 278 -10.59 -3.80 -4.13
C VAL A 278 -10.70 -2.47 -4.91
N LEU A 279 -11.49 -2.43 -5.97
CA LEU A 279 -11.71 -1.24 -6.82
C LEU A 279 -10.45 -0.73 -7.57
N ALA A 280 -9.42 -1.58 -7.72
CA ALA A 280 -8.14 -1.21 -8.33
C ALA A 280 -8.00 -1.65 -9.81
N ASP A 281 -9.08 -2.03 -10.48
CA ASP A 281 -9.06 -2.52 -11.87
C ASP A 281 -8.68 -1.43 -12.88
N PHE A 282 -8.72 -0.15 -12.49
CA PHE A 282 -8.25 0.97 -13.31
C PHE A 282 -6.74 0.90 -13.59
N ILE A 283 -5.94 0.24 -12.75
CA ILE A 283 -4.50 0.05 -12.95
C ILE A 283 -4.22 -0.66 -14.29
N MET A 284 -5.11 -1.57 -14.71
CA MET A 284 -4.97 -2.28 -15.99
C MET A 284 -5.53 -1.51 -17.18
N LEU A 285 -6.27 -0.41 -16.99
CA LEU A 285 -6.84 0.36 -18.10
C LEU A 285 -5.77 1.03 -18.96
N GLY A 286 -4.59 1.33 -18.40
CA GLY A 286 -3.45 1.86 -19.15
C GLY A 286 -2.84 0.89 -20.16
N GLN A 287 -3.14 -0.40 -20.08
CA GLN A 287 -2.68 -1.44 -21.00
C GLN A 287 -3.64 -1.66 -22.18
N SER A 288 -4.88 -1.19 -22.10
CA SER A 288 -5.87 -1.32 -23.17
C SER A 288 -5.97 -0.01 -23.95
N ASN A 289 -5.87 -0.09 -25.28
CA ASN A 289 -5.89 1.05 -26.20
C ASN A 289 -7.22 1.86 -26.23
N VAL A 290 -8.18 1.55 -25.37
CA VAL A 290 -9.51 2.16 -25.35
C VAL A 290 -9.94 2.39 -23.89
N GLY A 291 -9.42 3.44 -23.28
CA GLY A 291 -9.89 3.89 -21.96
C GLY A 291 -10.29 5.37 -22.03
N SER A 292 -11.53 5.71 -21.71
CA SER A 292 -11.92 7.10 -21.56
C SER A 292 -11.21 7.64 -20.31
N PHE A 293 -10.45 8.72 -20.45
CA PHE A 293 -9.73 9.39 -19.36
C PHE A 293 -10.66 9.70 -18.16
N ALA A 294 -11.89 10.12 -18.43
CA ALA A 294 -12.89 10.39 -17.40
C ALA A 294 -13.22 9.16 -16.53
N LEU A 295 -13.41 7.98 -17.14
CA LEU A 295 -13.71 6.76 -16.38
C LEU A 295 -12.52 6.31 -15.52
N SER A 296 -11.29 6.51 -15.98
CA SER A 296 -10.09 6.23 -15.20
C SER A 296 -9.98 7.18 -13.99
N SER A 297 -10.26 8.47 -14.18
CA SER A 297 -10.24 9.48 -13.12
C SER A 297 -11.25 9.15 -12.02
N ASP A 298 -12.50 8.85 -12.39
CA ASP A 298 -13.54 8.52 -11.42
C ASP A 298 -13.18 7.29 -10.56
N LYS A 299 -12.60 6.26 -11.18
CA LYS A 299 -12.17 5.04 -10.47
C LYS A 299 -10.99 5.31 -9.55
N THR A 300 -10.03 6.14 -9.95
CA THR A 300 -8.91 6.56 -9.11
C THR A 300 -9.43 7.27 -7.88
N THR A 301 -10.37 8.21 -8.05
CA THR A 301 -10.98 8.93 -6.93
C THR A 301 -11.72 8.00 -5.97
N MET A 302 -12.48 7.01 -6.48
CA MET A 302 -13.13 6.00 -5.62
C MET A 302 -12.12 5.15 -4.85
N PHE A 303 -10.99 4.81 -5.48
CA PHE A 303 -9.91 4.07 -4.82
C PHE A 303 -9.26 4.91 -3.73
N SER A 304 -9.01 6.20 -3.99
CA SER A 304 -8.46 7.14 -2.99
C SER A 304 -9.39 7.30 -1.79
N TYR A 305 -10.72 7.37 -1.99
CA TYR A 305 -11.69 7.36 -0.89
C TYR A 305 -11.64 6.05 -0.08
N ALA A 306 -11.48 4.91 -0.74
CA ALA A 306 -11.33 3.64 -0.03
C ALA A 306 -10.04 3.58 0.81
N LEU A 307 -8.94 4.17 0.33
CA LEU A 307 -7.70 4.30 1.10
C LEU A 307 -7.84 5.31 2.23
N GLY A 308 -8.53 6.43 2.01
CA GLY A 308 -8.87 7.41 3.04
C GLY A 308 -9.64 6.77 4.21
N ALA A 309 -10.62 5.92 3.91
CA ALA A 309 -11.35 5.18 4.96
C ALA A 309 -10.43 4.24 5.79
N ILE A 310 -9.34 3.73 5.22
CA ILE A 310 -8.34 2.95 5.99
C ILE A 310 -7.54 3.87 6.92
N LEU A 311 -7.17 5.06 6.45
CA LEU A 311 -6.52 6.08 7.28
C LEU A 311 -7.42 6.54 8.43
N ASP A 312 -8.73 6.75 8.17
CA ASP A 312 -9.73 7.08 9.20
C ASP A 312 -9.80 6.01 10.31
N ILE A 313 -9.69 4.72 9.95
CA ILE A 313 -9.65 3.64 10.93
C ILE A 313 -8.42 3.77 11.83
N ILE A 314 -7.26 4.05 11.24
CA ILE A 314 -6.01 4.21 12.00
C ILE A 314 -6.10 5.45 12.89
N GLU A 315 -6.52 6.58 12.35
CA GLU A 315 -6.74 7.83 13.08
C GLU A 315 -7.67 7.63 14.26
N THR A 316 -8.83 7.01 14.01
CA THR A 316 -9.84 6.76 15.04
C THR A 316 -9.30 5.92 16.20
N GLU A 317 -8.57 4.86 15.92
CA GLU A 317 -8.03 4.01 16.99
C GLU A 317 -6.92 4.72 17.79
N LEU A 318 -6.07 5.50 17.13
CA LEU A 318 -5.06 6.34 17.79
C LEU A 318 -5.73 7.36 18.73
N ASN A 319 -6.70 8.11 18.24
CA ASN A 319 -7.40 9.15 19.01
C ASN A 319 -8.30 8.59 20.10
N ARG A 320 -8.87 7.40 19.89
CA ARG A 320 -9.74 6.76 20.87
C ARG A 320 -8.97 6.11 22.02
N LYS A 321 -7.78 5.59 21.77
CA LYS A 321 -7.08 4.72 22.73
C LYS A 321 -5.69 5.21 23.10
N LEU A 322 -4.82 5.48 22.13
CA LEU A 322 -3.44 5.86 22.39
C LEU A 322 -3.34 7.23 23.06
N ILE A 323 -3.95 8.24 22.44
CA ILE A 323 -3.85 9.63 22.92
C ILE A 323 -4.45 9.79 24.32
N PRO A 324 -5.69 9.32 24.60
CA PRO A 324 -6.24 9.42 25.96
C PRO A 324 -5.42 8.66 27.00
N THR A 325 -4.85 7.51 26.65
CA THR A 325 -3.99 6.74 27.56
C THR A 325 -2.71 7.51 27.88
N LEU A 326 -2.01 8.02 26.85
CA LEU A 326 -0.79 8.81 27.03
C LEU A 326 -1.03 10.05 27.88
N MET A 327 -2.10 10.79 27.60
CA MET A 327 -2.43 12.04 28.31
C MET A 327 -2.79 11.77 29.77
N ARG A 328 -3.61 10.75 30.06
CA ARG A 328 -3.98 10.36 31.43
C ARG A 328 -2.78 9.91 32.23
N LEU A 329 -1.83 9.19 31.63
CA LEU A 329 -0.59 8.77 32.31
C LEU A 329 0.27 9.98 32.75
N ASN A 330 0.09 11.14 32.10
CA ASN A 330 0.74 12.41 32.45
C ASN A 330 -0.15 13.34 33.29
N GLY A 331 -1.31 12.89 33.74
CA GLY A 331 -2.21 13.66 34.59
C GLY A 331 -3.02 14.74 33.84
N VAL A 332 -3.06 14.69 32.50
CA VAL A 332 -3.83 15.62 31.68
C VAL A 332 -5.24 15.10 31.49
N GLY A 333 -6.25 15.95 31.76
CA GLY A 333 -7.66 15.65 31.58
C GLY A 333 -8.16 16.01 30.17
N TYR A 334 -9.40 15.65 29.87
CA TYR A 334 -10.09 16.04 28.63
C TYR A 334 -10.31 17.58 28.60
N PRO A 335 -10.23 18.27 27.44
CA PRO A 335 -10.06 17.72 26.10
C PRO A 335 -8.61 17.32 25.76
N PHE A 336 -8.46 16.38 24.82
CA PHE A 336 -7.16 15.88 24.38
C PHE A 336 -6.82 16.37 22.97
N PRO A 337 -5.50 16.54 22.63
CA PRO A 337 -5.11 16.77 21.26
C PRO A 337 -5.52 15.60 20.35
N CYS A 338 -5.66 15.86 19.05
CA CYS A 338 -6.05 14.89 18.05
C CYS A 338 -4.96 14.67 17.03
N VAL A 339 -4.66 13.43 16.73
CA VAL A 339 -3.85 13.05 15.55
C VAL A 339 -4.76 13.13 14.32
N LYS A 340 -4.28 13.74 13.26
CA LYS A 340 -4.99 13.88 11.98
C LYS A 340 -4.11 13.44 10.84
N HIS A 341 -4.73 12.78 9.85
CA HIS A 341 -4.07 12.48 8.58
C HIS A 341 -4.50 13.47 7.50
N GLY A 342 -3.62 13.69 6.53
CA GLY A 342 -3.93 14.38 5.28
C GLY A 342 -4.53 13.42 4.25
N ASP A 343 -4.90 13.97 3.11
CA ASP A 343 -5.44 13.19 1.99
C ASP A 343 -4.39 12.27 1.38
N VAL A 344 -4.84 11.13 0.86
CA VAL A 344 -4.00 10.18 0.11
C VAL A 344 -3.56 10.77 -1.22
N GLU A 345 -4.40 11.56 -1.82
CA GLU A 345 -4.19 12.19 -3.12
C GLU A 345 -3.79 13.65 -2.93
N SER A 346 -2.64 14.03 -3.50
CA SER A 346 -2.31 15.45 -3.59
C SER A 346 -3.32 16.11 -4.53
N PRO A 347 -4.00 17.18 -4.11
CA PRO A 347 -4.94 17.86 -4.97
C PRO A 347 -4.25 18.29 -6.27
N ASN A 348 -4.97 18.19 -7.39
CA ASN A 348 -4.48 18.69 -8.65
C ASN A 348 -4.25 20.21 -8.53
N LEU A 349 -2.98 20.63 -8.53
CA LEU A 349 -2.59 22.02 -8.32
C LEU A 349 -3.25 22.98 -9.34
N SER A 350 -3.54 22.51 -10.56
CA SER A 350 -4.25 23.30 -11.57
C SER A 350 -5.71 23.53 -11.19
N ASP A 351 -6.39 22.48 -10.73
CA ASP A 351 -7.79 22.56 -10.30
C ASP A 351 -7.91 23.37 -9.01
N LEU A 352 -7.00 23.16 -8.05
CA LEU A 352 -6.94 23.93 -6.82
C LEU A 352 -6.69 25.42 -7.10
N SER A 353 -5.73 25.75 -7.98
CA SER A 353 -5.43 27.13 -8.33
C SER A 353 -6.63 27.83 -9.01
N THR A 354 -7.34 27.10 -9.87
CA THR A 354 -8.55 27.58 -10.52
C THR A 354 -9.68 27.79 -9.52
N TYR A 355 -9.85 26.88 -8.59
CA TYR A 355 -10.85 26.95 -7.52
C TYR A 355 -10.59 28.13 -6.59
N VAL A 356 -9.37 28.25 -6.05
CA VAL A 356 -8.98 29.37 -5.19
C VAL A 356 -9.15 30.70 -5.90
N LYS A 357 -8.69 30.81 -7.16
CA LYS A 357 -8.88 32.02 -7.98
C LYS A 357 -10.35 32.35 -8.15
N THR A 358 -11.21 31.38 -8.47
CA THR A 358 -12.65 31.61 -8.68
C THR A 358 -13.32 32.11 -7.42
N LEU A 359 -12.98 31.57 -6.25
CA LEU A 359 -13.52 32.01 -4.96
C LEU A 359 -13.02 33.40 -4.57
N THR A 360 -11.75 33.72 -4.84
CA THR A 360 -11.16 35.04 -4.60
C THR A 360 -11.79 36.08 -5.55
N ASP A 361 -11.93 35.77 -6.83
CA ASP A 361 -12.58 36.67 -7.81
C ASP A 361 -14.05 36.92 -7.49
N ALA A 362 -14.74 35.94 -6.89
CA ALA A 362 -16.13 36.07 -6.42
C ALA A 362 -16.25 36.80 -5.06
N GLY A 363 -15.14 37.17 -4.43
CA GLY A 363 -15.13 37.83 -3.10
C GLY A 363 -15.58 36.93 -1.95
N MET A 364 -15.60 35.60 -2.15
CA MET A 364 -15.97 34.62 -1.12
C MET A 364 -14.79 34.18 -0.28
N LEU A 365 -13.56 34.36 -0.76
CA LEU A 365 -12.32 34.02 -0.09
C LEU A 365 -11.41 35.22 -0.08
N THR A 366 -10.96 35.63 1.11
CA THR A 366 -9.94 36.66 1.26
C THR A 366 -8.60 35.96 1.46
N PRO A 367 -7.59 36.20 0.62
CA PRO A 367 -6.26 35.66 0.84
C PRO A 367 -5.70 36.12 2.19
N ASP A 368 -5.40 35.15 3.05
CA ASP A 368 -4.75 35.38 4.34
C ASP A 368 -3.48 34.54 4.47
N ARG A 369 -2.74 34.72 5.53
CA ARG A 369 -1.47 34.03 5.79
C ARG A 369 -1.67 32.53 6.01
N GLU A 370 -2.79 32.14 6.59
CA GLU A 370 -3.09 30.71 6.83
C GLU A 370 -3.38 29.99 5.51
N LEU A 371 -4.15 30.62 4.65
CA LEU A 371 -4.41 30.13 3.29
C LEU A 371 -3.11 30.03 2.48
N GLU A 372 -2.24 31.05 2.57
CA GLU A 372 -0.94 31.02 1.90
C GLU A 372 -0.07 29.88 2.42
N ALA A 373 0.00 29.70 3.74
CA ALA A 373 0.74 28.60 4.36
C ALA A 373 0.22 27.25 3.90
N HIS A 374 -1.12 27.08 3.88
CA HIS A 374 -1.76 25.85 3.38
C HIS A 374 -1.48 25.59 1.89
N LEU A 375 -1.59 26.60 1.03
CA LEU A 375 -1.30 26.46 -0.39
C LEU A 375 0.18 26.15 -0.66
N ARG A 376 1.10 26.71 0.14
CA ARG A 376 2.53 26.39 0.08
C ARG A 376 2.81 24.95 0.49
N ASP A 377 2.17 24.47 1.55
CA ASP A 377 2.30 23.09 1.99
C ASP A 377 1.76 22.10 0.95
N VAL A 378 0.57 22.35 0.40
CA VAL A 378 -0.03 21.54 -0.67
C VAL A 378 0.81 21.56 -1.95
N GLY A 379 1.42 22.72 -2.28
CA GLY A 379 2.29 22.89 -3.45
C GLY A 379 3.73 22.41 -3.24
N ASN A 380 4.10 21.90 -2.07
CA ASN A 380 5.49 21.61 -1.68
C ASN A 380 6.44 22.80 -1.87
N LEU A 381 5.95 24.01 -1.63
CA LEU A 381 6.74 25.24 -1.67
C LEU A 381 7.41 25.50 -0.32
N PRO A 382 8.53 26.23 -0.29
CA PRO A 382 9.17 26.62 0.96
C PRO A 382 8.20 27.35 1.90
N PRO A 383 8.33 27.18 3.24
CA PRO A 383 7.50 27.92 4.21
C PRO A 383 7.65 29.43 4.03
N ILE A 384 6.67 30.17 4.53
CA ILE A 384 6.70 31.65 4.48
C ILE A 384 7.91 32.12 5.30
N PRO A 385 8.84 32.93 4.76
CA PRO A 385 9.95 33.48 5.52
C PRO A 385 9.45 34.30 6.72
N GLU A 386 10.08 34.17 7.88
CA GLU A 386 9.69 34.91 9.08
C GLU A 386 9.85 36.44 8.89
N GLU A 387 10.80 36.89 8.06
CA GLU A 387 11.00 38.30 7.71
C GLU A 387 9.85 38.91 6.88
N ALA A 388 9.02 38.10 6.24
CA ALA A 388 7.84 38.60 5.54
C ALA A 388 6.64 38.84 6.48
N ALA A 389 6.76 38.52 7.77
CA ALA A 389 5.71 38.76 8.75
C ALA A 389 5.48 40.25 9.06
N ASP A 390 6.52 41.06 8.93
CA ASP A 390 6.44 42.53 9.16
C ASP A 390 6.02 43.35 7.91
N ALA A 391 5.96 42.69 6.74
CA ALA A 391 5.64 43.38 5.47
C ALA A 391 4.14 43.34 5.09
N SER A 392 3.29 42.70 5.87
CA SER A 392 1.85 42.58 5.59
C SER A 392 0.95 43.61 6.28
N GLU A 393 1.53 44.57 7.04
CA GLU A 393 0.84 45.82 7.34
C GLU A 393 0.87 46.70 6.08
N GLN A 394 -0.13 46.58 5.23
CA GLN A 394 -0.39 47.56 4.18
C GLN A 394 -0.61 48.92 4.89
N PRO A 395 0.10 49.98 4.48
CA PRO A 395 -0.20 51.32 5.00
C PRO A 395 -1.65 51.66 4.60
N GLU A 396 -2.53 51.81 5.61
CA GLU A 396 -3.94 52.20 5.42
C GLU A 396 -4.10 53.66 4.90
N ASP A 397 -3.00 54.38 4.66
CA ASP A 397 -3.08 55.76 4.15
C ASP A 397 -2.16 55.99 2.95
N ASP A 398 -2.77 56.44 1.83
CA ASP A 398 -2.07 56.93 0.62
C ASP A 398 -0.97 57.98 0.92
N ALA A 399 -1.06 58.68 2.06
CA ALA A 399 -0.09 59.66 2.53
C ALA A 399 1.27 59.07 2.99
N ASP A 400 1.26 57.82 3.49
CA ASP A 400 2.51 57.13 3.90
C ASP A 400 3.21 56.50 2.71
N LEU A 401 2.49 56.07 1.68
CA LEU A 401 3.06 55.60 0.41
C LEU A 401 3.76 56.73 -0.33
N GLU A 402 3.15 57.94 -0.37
CA GLU A 402 3.79 59.14 -0.97
C GLU A 402 5.07 59.55 -0.23
N LYS A 403 5.10 59.47 1.12
CA LYS A 403 6.33 59.76 1.90
C LYS A 403 7.44 58.73 1.64
N HIS A 404 7.10 57.44 1.52
CA HIS A 404 8.10 56.40 1.20
C HIS A 404 8.65 56.56 -0.21
N ILE A 405 7.79 56.87 -1.19
CA ILE A 405 8.22 57.14 -2.57
C ILE A 405 9.09 58.42 -2.62
N GLN A 406 8.73 59.45 -1.88
CA GLN A 406 9.49 60.72 -1.81
C GLN A 406 10.85 60.53 -1.16
N GLY A 407 10.92 59.76 -0.06
CA GLY A 407 12.18 59.39 0.61
C GLY A 407 13.10 58.50 -0.23
N ALA A 408 12.52 57.60 -1.02
CA ALA A 408 13.26 56.74 -1.96
C ALA A 408 13.85 57.58 -3.13
N ILE A 409 13.10 58.56 -3.62
CA ILE A 409 13.56 59.49 -4.71
C ILE A 409 14.66 60.45 -4.19
N GLU A 410 14.65 60.87 -2.92
CA GLU A 410 15.69 61.73 -2.34
C GLU A 410 17.04 61.03 -2.19
N ASN A 411 17.06 59.71 -2.07
CA ASN A 411 18.29 58.90 -1.96
C ASN A 411 18.92 58.49 -3.30
N LEU A 412 18.31 58.83 -4.43
CA LEU A 412 18.82 58.51 -5.77
C LEU A 412 19.77 59.65 -6.27
N ASP A 413 20.79 59.24 -7.02
CA ASP A 413 21.68 60.21 -7.66
C ASP A 413 21.04 60.95 -8.83
N GLY A 414 21.66 62.03 -9.32
CA GLY A 414 21.06 62.93 -10.31
C GLY A 414 20.77 62.32 -11.69
N GLU A 415 21.40 61.20 -12.09
CA GLU A 415 21.14 60.50 -13.33
C GLU A 415 19.96 59.54 -13.16
N GLN A 416 19.85 58.81 -12.05
CA GLN A 416 18.76 57.90 -11.76
C GLN A 416 17.41 58.61 -11.59
N ARG A 417 17.42 59.84 -11.01
CA ARG A 417 16.21 60.70 -10.96
C ARG A 417 15.70 61.11 -12.33
N LYS A 418 16.57 61.34 -13.31
CA LYS A 418 16.18 61.69 -14.67
C LYS A 418 15.59 60.49 -15.44
N GLU A 419 16.07 59.28 -15.14
CA GLU A 419 15.60 58.08 -15.78
C GLU A 419 14.21 57.68 -15.30
N ILE A 420 13.96 57.75 -13.97
CA ILE A 420 12.65 57.49 -13.37
C ILE A 420 11.62 58.56 -13.78
N ALA A 421 11.98 59.81 -13.84
CA ALA A 421 11.11 60.90 -14.35
C ALA A 421 10.71 60.68 -15.81
N LYS A 422 11.57 60.05 -16.63
CA LYS A 422 11.31 59.71 -17.99
C LYS A 422 10.32 58.54 -18.10
N MET A 423 10.37 57.51 -17.20
CA MET A 423 9.43 56.39 -17.12
C MET A 423 8.04 56.84 -16.67
N PHE A 424 7.94 57.73 -15.69
CA PHE A 424 6.66 58.26 -15.23
C PHE A 424 5.97 59.19 -16.24
N ASN A 425 6.73 59.93 -17.08
CA ASN A 425 6.15 60.78 -18.13
C ASN A 425 5.71 59.96 -19.35
N LEU A 426 6.27 58.77 -19.60
CA LEU A 426 5.80 57.85 -20.63
C LEU A 426 4.48 57.18 -20.25
N GLY A 427 4.17 57.02 -18.95
CA GLY A 427 2.91 56.49 -18.45
C GLY A 427 1.72 57.46 -18.58
N LYS A 428 1.90 58.74 -18.61
CA LYS A 428 0.84 59.77 -18.76
C LYS A 428 0.43 60.03 -20.21
N GLY A 429 1.18 59.47 -21.17
CA GLY A 429 0.87 59.62 -22.64
C GLY A 429 -0.03 58.52 -23.24
N LEU A 430 -0.40 57.49 -22.50
CA LEU A 430 -1.20 56.38 -23.01
C LEU A 430 -2.63 56.27 -22.42
N GLY A 431 -3.05 57.24 -21.59
CA GLY A 431 -4.36 57.23 -20.94
C GLY A 431 -5.29 58.36 -21.46
N GLY A 432 -5.51 58.47 -22.78
CA GLY A 432 -6.39 59.50 -23.32
C GLY A 432 -6.72 59.27 -24.76
N SER A 433 -7.70 58.41 -25.04
CA SER A 433 -8.77 58.51 -26.04
C SER A 433 -9.32 57.14 -26.44
N GLY A 434 -10.62 56.92 -26.23
CA GLY A 434 -11.40 55.84 -26.83
C GLY A 434 -12.29 55.15 -25.83
#